data_2eaa0a94dc3476395b751bb91c05f54e
#
_entry.id   2eaa0a94dc3476395b751bb91c05f54e
#
_cell.length_a   1.000
_cell.length_b   1.000
_cell.length_c   1.000
_cell.angle_alpha   90.00
_cell.angle_beta   90.00
_cell.angle_gamma   90.00
#
_symmetry.space_group_name_H-M   'P 1'
#
loop_
_entity.id
_entity.type
_entity.pdbx_description
1 polymer ?
#
loop_
_entity_poly.entity_id
_entity_poly.type
_entity_poly.pdbx_seq_one_letter_code
_entity_poly.pdbx_strand_id
1 'polypeptide(L)'
;MSELWVERHRPRTVDDIKGQKQVVDRLKAYAGKRSFPHLMFAGPPGTGKTTAAIALARDVFGDDYRRNLLEMNASDERKLESIRTKVKQFARTAPVPGTTFKVIFLDEADALTPDAQGALRRIMEQNAQTCRFILSCNCLLYTSDAADETGR
;
A
#
# COMPACT_ATOMS: atom_id res chain seq x y z
N MET A 1 1.91 8.83 -26.81
CA MET A 1 1.90 9.95 -25.91
C MET A 1 3.10 9.95 -25.00
N SER A 2 3.62 11.09 -24.76
CA SER A 2 4.76 11.16 -23.89
C SER A 2 4.37 10.79 -22.47
N GLU A 3 5.34 10.33 -21.74
CA GLU A 3 5.18 10.01 -20.35
C GLU A 3 4.73 11.24 -19.59
N LEU A 4 3.82 11.06 -18.68
CA LEU A 4 3.37 12.17 -17.85
C LEU A 4 4.51 12.66 -16.97
N TRP A 5 4.52 13.98 -16.76
CA TRP A 5 5.58 14.60 -15.97
C TRP A 5 5.69 13.96 -14.58
N VAL A 6 4.57 13.66 -13.95
CA VAL A 6 4.60 13.07 -12.60
C VAL A 6 5.26 11.70 -12.59
N GLU A 7 5.13 10.94 -13.66
CA GLU A 7 5.77 9.63 -13.70
C GLU A 7 7.26 9.73 -13.96
N ARG A 8 7.67 10.69 -14.80
CA ARG A 8 9.09 10.90 -15.04
C ARG A 8 9.85 11.29 -13.78
N HIS A 9 9.19 11.99 -12.88
CA HIS A 9 9.80 12.50 -11.66
C HIS A 9 9.39 11.73 -10.43
N ARG A 10 8.80 10.55 -10.61
CA ARG A 10 8.39 9.72 -9.49
C ARG A 10 9.60 9.26 -8.68
N PRO A 11 9.61 9.47 -7.36
CA PRO A 11 10.72 9.00 -6.54
C PRO A 11 10.87 7.50 -6.62
N ARG A 12 12.09 7.03 -6.56
CA ARG A 12 12.38 5.60 -6.60
C ARG A 12 12.52 5.00 -5.21
N THR A 13 12.98 5.78 -4.27
CA THR A 13 13.15 5.32 -2.90
C THR A 13 12.50 6.30 -1.94
N VAL A 14 12.42 5.92 -0.69
CA VAL A 14 11.86 6.79 0.34
C VAL A 14 12.66 8.08 0.46
N ASP A 15 13.97 8.02 0.26
CA ASP A 15 14.81 9.21 0.32
C ASP A 15 14.46 10.25 -0.73
N ASP A 16 13.88 9.82 -1.84
CA ASP A 16 13.52 10.72 -2.92
C ASP A 16 12.18 11.41 -2.69
N ILE A 17 11.42 11.02 -1.68
CA ILE A 17 10.11 11.57 -1.41
C ILE A 17 10.26 12.94 -0.75
N LYS A 18 9.57 13.93 -1.29
CA LYS A 18 9.53 15.26 -0.71
C LYS A 18 8.16 15.48 -0.10
N GLY A 19 8.12 16.10 1.06
CA GLY A 19 6.86 16.37 1.71
C GLY A 19 7.02 16.48 3.21
N GLN A 20 6.04 15.99 3.94
CA GLN A 20 6.06 16.11 5.39
C GLN A 20 7.19 15.27 5.99
N LYS A 21 8.09 15.94 6.66
CA LYS A 21 9.27 15.30 7.20
C LYS A 21 8.95 14.13 8.13
N GLN A 22 7.92 14.26 8.96
CA GLN A 22 7.56 13.20 9.91
C GLN A 22 7.15 11.92 9.19
N VAL A 23 6.39 12.06 8.10
CA VAL A 23 5.96 10.90 7.32
C VAL A 23 7.16 10.25 6.66
N VAL A 24 8.03 11.05 6.06
CA VAL A 24 9.24 10.54 5.41
C VAL A 24 10.12 9.83 6.42
N ASP A 25 10.33 10.40 7.60
CA ASP A 25 11.17 9.78 8.63
C ASP A 25 10.61 8.43 9.07
N ARG A 26 9.29 8.32 9.20
CA ARG A 26 8.66 7.05 9.57
C ARG A 26 8.83 6.01 8.48
N LEU A 27 8.66 6.40 7.22
CA LEU A 27 8.85 5.48 6.10
C LEU A 27 10.31 5.02 6.01
N LYS A 28 11.25 5.91 6.28
CA LYS A 28 12.66 5.52 6.31
C LYS A 28 12.95 4.52 7.42
N ALA A 29 12.32 4.68 8.57
CA ALA A 29 12.48 3.74 9.66
C ALA A 29 11.96 2.36 9.28
N TYR A 30 10.82 2.29 8.61
CA TYR A 30 10.29 1.02 8.12
C TYR A 30 11.23 0.39 7.09
N ALA A 31 11.72 1.19 6.15
CA ALA A 31 12.63 0.69 5.13
C ALA A 31 13.92 0.17 5.75
N GLY A 32 14.44 0.85 6.75
CA GLY A 32 15.64 0.42 7.45
C GLY A 32 15.47 -0.91 8.16
N LYS A 33 14.30 -1.16 8.72
CA LYS A 33 13.99 -2.44 9.37
C LYS A 33 13.58 -3.51 8.37
N ARG A 34 13.30 -3.12 7.14
CA ARG A 34 12.76 -4.00 6.09
C ARG A 34 11.50 -4.71 6.53
N SER A 35 10.69 -4.01 7.32
CA SER A 35 9.42 -4.54 7.80
C SER A 35 8.52 -3.39 8.22
N PHE A 36 7.22 -3.58 8.07
CA PHE A 36 6.24 -2.59 8.50
C PHE A 36 4.88 -3.25 8.71
N PRO A 37 4.00 -2.63 9.50
CA PRO A 37 2.63 -3.13 9.68
C PRO A 37 1.79 -2.75 8.47
N HIS A 38 0.50 -3.06 8.52
CA HIS A 38 -0.43 -2.50 7.55
C HIS A 38 -0.41 -0.97 7.68
N LEU A 39 -0.44 -0.28 6.56
CA LEU A 39 -0.36 1.18 6.53
C LEU A 39 -1.58 1.78 5.85
N MET A 40 -1.93 2.98 6.24
CA MET A 40 -2.96 3.74 5.55
C MET A 40 -2.43 5.13 5.22
N PHE A 41 -2.50 5.50 3.95
CA PHE A 41 -2.12 6.82 3.50
C PHE A 41 -3.41 7.59 3.18
N ALA A 42 -3.68 8.63 3.93
CA ALA A 42 -4.86 9.45 3.72
C ALA A 42 -4.45 10.86 3.30
N GLY A 43 -5.20 11.43 2.40
CA GLY A 43 -4.94 12.79 1.94
C GLY A 43 -5.53 13.04 0.57
N PRO A 44 -5.53 14.30 0.12
CA PRO A 44 -6.12 14.63 -1.18
C PRO A 44 -5.36 13.99 -2.34
N PRO A 45 -6.01 13.88 -3.50
CA PRO A 45 -5.34 13.37 -4.70
C PRO A 45 -4.10 14.21 -5.03
N GLY A 46 -3.10 13.57 -5.58
CA GLY A 46 -1.89 14.29 -5.98
C GLY A 46 -0.88 14.54 -4.89
N THR A 47 -1.07 13.95 -3.71
CA THR A 47 -0.12 14.13 -2.61
C THR A 47 0.99 13.08 -2.60
N GLY A 48 1.03 12.20 -3.59
CA GLY A 48 2.12 11.22 -3.71
C GLY A 48 1.93 9.93 -2.94
N LYS A 49 0.69 9.58 -2.59
CA LYS A 49 0.42 8.35 -1.81
C LYS A 49 0.89 7.09 -2.53
N THR A 50 0.54 6.97 -3.81
CA THR A 50 0.97 5.81 -4.61
C THR A 50 2.48 5.79 -4.74
N THR A 51 3.07 6.94 -4.98
CA THR A 51 4.51 7.09 -5.12
C THR A 51 5.22 6.65 -3.86
N ALA A 52 4.69 7.04 -2.70
CA ALA A 52 5.28 6.67 -1.42
C ALA A 52 5.22 5.17 -1.20
N ALA A 53 4.11 4.53 -1.55
CA ALA A 53 3.97 3.09 -1.40
C ALA A 53 4.96 2.33 -2.26
N ILE A 54 5.11 2.76 -3.51
CA ILE A 54 6.05 2.11 -4.43
C ILE A 54 7.49 2.31 -3.97
N ALA A 55 7.82 3.52 -3.52
CA ALA A 55 9.16 3.81 -3.02
C ALA A 55 9.50 2.95 -1.80
N LEU A 56 8.53 2.79 -0.89
CA LEU A 56 8.74 1.95 0.27
C LEU A 56 8.97 0.49 -0.13
N ALA A 57 8.16 -0.03 -1.05
CA ALA A 57 8.32 -1.40 -1.52
C ALA A 57 9.70 -1.60 -2.16
N ARG A 58 10.13 -0.63 -2.95
CA ARG A 58 11.44 -0.73 -3.60
C ARG A 58 12.57 -0.70 -2.58
N ASP A 59 12.44 0.14 -1.55
CA ASP A 59 13.46 0.19 -0.50
C ASP A 59 13.52 -1.11 0.30
N VAL A 60 12.37 -1.72 0.56
CA VAL A 60 12.32 -2.93 1.38
C VAL A 60 12.74 -4.16 0.57
N PHE A 61 12.29 -4.27 -0.67
CA PHE A 61 12.48 -5.48 -1.47
C PHE A 61 13.58 -5.39 -2.53
N GLY A 62 14.08 -4.20 -2.80
CA GLY A 62 15.12 -4.03 -3.83
C GLY A 62 14.56 -4.00 -5.24
N ASP A 63 15.41 -4.35 -6.20
CA ASP A 63 15.06 -4.23 -7.61
C ASP A 63 13.94 -5.17 -8.04
N ASP A 64 13.77 -6.28 -7.34
CA ASP A 64 12.70 -7.25 -7.64
C ASP A 64 11.39 -6.93 -6.93
N TYR A 65 11.23 -5.72 -6.43
CA TYR A 65 10.08 -5.35 -5.62
C TYR A 65 8.73 -5.64 -6.32
N ARG A 66 8.69 -5.59 -7.64
CA ARG A 66 7.44 -5.81 -8.37
C ARG A 66 6.88 -7.21 -8.18
N ARG A 67 7.74 -8.17 -7.92
CA ARG A 67 7.30 -9.55 -7.67
C ARG A 67 6.64 -9.68 -6.30
N ASN A 68 6.94 -8.77 -5.39
CA ASN A 68 6.37 -8.75 -4.06
C ASN A 68 5.29 -7.69 -3.88
N LEU A 69 4.83 -7.07 -4.95
CA LEU A 69 3.85 -5.98 -4.88
C LEU A 69 2.68 -6.28 -5.81
N LEU A 70 1.47 -6.23 -5.25
CA LEU A 70 0.24 -6.30 -6.02
C LEU A 70 -0.47 -4.96 -5.88
N GLU A 71 -0.74 -4.31 -7.01
CA GLU A 71 -1.48 -3.05 -7.00
C GLU A 71 -2.91 -3.29 -7.44
N MET A 72 -3.85 -2.76 -6.67
CA MET A 72 -5.27 -2.82 -7.01
C MET A 72 -5.90 -1.47 -6.75
N ASN A 73 -7.03 -1.20 -7.42
CA ASN A 73 -7.80 0.00 -7.19
C ASN A 73 -9.20 -0.42 -6.77
N ALA A 74 -9.62 -0.01 -5.57
CA ALA A 74 -10.91 -0.42 -5.02
C ALA A 74 -12.09 0.10 -5.85
N SER A 75 -11.93 1.21 -6.57
CA SER A 75 -13.00 1.72 -7.41
C SER A 75 -13.18 0.88 -8.68
N ASP A 76 -12.14 0.18 -9.10
CA ASP A 76 -12.22 -0.70 -10.27
C ASP A 76 -12.71 -2.09 -9.90
N GLU A 77 -12.48 -2.51 -8.68
CA GLU A 77 -12.92 -3.82 -8.21
C GLU A 77 -14.34 -3.72 -7.70
N ARG A 78 -15.30 -3.94 -8.58
CA ARG A 78 -16.71 -3.73 -8.26
C ARG A 78 -17.23 -4.61 -7.14
N LYS A 79 -16.62 -5.77 -6.96
CA LYS A 79 -17.05 -6.72 -5.94
C LYS A 79 -15.89 -7.02 -5.01
N LEU A 80 -16.20 -7.00 -3.74
CA LEU A 80 -15.22 -7.37 -2.73
C LEU A 80 -14.67 -8.78 -2.98
N GLU A 81 -15.47 -9.66 -3.56
CA GLU A 81 -15.02 -11.01 -3.89
C GLU A 81 -13.85 -11.02 -4.87
N SER A 82 -13.82 -10.06 -5.79
CA SER A 82 -12.70 -9.92 -6.70
C SER A 82 -11.42 -9.58 -5.95
N ILE A 83 -11.52 -8.69 -4.98
CA ILE A 83 -10.37 -8.35 -4.13
C ILE A 83 -9.92 -9.59 -3.37
N ARG A 84 -10.85 -10.30 -2.75
CA ARG A 84 -10.53 -11.50 -1.96
C ARG A 84 -9.81 -12.54 -2.81
N THR A 85 -10.29 -12.79 -4.02
CA THR A 85 -9.70 -13.77 -4.91
C THR A 85 -8.28 -13.40 -5.30
N LYS A 86 -8.07 -12.13 -5.68
CA LYS A 86 -6.74 -11.68 -6.07
C LYS A 86 -5.76 -11.73 -4.90
N VAL A 87 -6.20 -11.36 -3.72
CA VAL A 87 -5.36 -11.43 -2.53
C VAL A 87 -4.96 -12.87 -2.24
N LYS A 88 -5.92 -13.80 -2.30
CA LYS A 88 -5.61 -15.21 -2.06
C LYS A 88 -4.60 -15.76 -3.05
N GLN A 89 -4.78 -15.46 -4.32
CA GLN A 89 -3.86 -15.94 -5.35
C GLN A 89 -2.46 -15.37 -5.12
N PHE A 90 -2.38 -14.09 -4.83
CA PHE A 90 -1.09 -13.44 -4.59
C PHE A 90 -0.41 -13.98 -3.33
N ALA A 91 -1.16 -14.20 -2.27
CA ALA A 91 -0.62 -14.69 -1.01
C ALA A 91 -0.05 -16.10 -1.11
N ARG A 92 -0.53 -16.89 -2.08
CA ARG A 92 -0.06 -18.26 -2.26
C ARG A 92 1.29 -18.36 -2.96
N THR A 93 1.67 -17.33 -3.71
CA THR A 93 2.95 -17.36 -4.41
C THR A 93 4.06 -17.02 -3.43
N ALA A 94 5.22 -17.64 -3.62
CA ALA A 94 6.34 -17.41 -2.72
C ALA A 94 6.86 -15.98 -2.88
N PRO A 95 7.28 -15.34 -1.78
CA PRO A 95 7.94 -14.03 -1.91
C PRO A 95 9.31 -14.17 -2.55
N VAL A 96 9.86 -13.04 -2.94
CA VAL A 96 11.23 -13.02 -3.47
C VAL A 96 12.17 -13.59 -2.42
N PRO A 97 13.15 -14.42 -2.82
CA PRO A 97 14.12 -14.97 -1.87
C PRO A 97 14.74 -13.89 -1.00
N GLY A 98 14.85 -14.18 0.29
CA GLY A 98 15.37 -13.23 1.26
C GLY A 98 14.35 -12.32 1.86
N THR A 99 13.10 -12.41 1.45
CA THR A 99 12.00 -11.62 2.02
C THR A 99 10.99 -12.55 2.66
N THR A 100 10.25 -12.02 3.64
CA THR A 100 9.31 -12.83 4.42
C THR A 100 7.87 -12.48 4.18
N PHE A 101 7.59 -11.40 3.48
CA PHE A 101 6.23 -10.97 3.22
C PHE A 101 6.11 -10.27 1.87
N LYS A 102 4.88 -10.00 1.46
CA LYS A 102 4.59 -9.31 0.22
C LYS A 102 3.69 -8.12 0.55
N VAL A 103 3.55 -7.20 -0.38
CA VAL A 103 2.78 -5.98 -0.17
C VAL A 103 1.62 -5.92 -1.15
N ILE A 104 0.45 -5.55 -0.65
CA ILE A 104 -0.72 -5.29 -1.48
C ILE A 104 -1.08 -3.82 -1.29
N PHE A 105 -1.01 -3.08 -2.39
CA PHE A 105 -1.39 -1.67 -2.39
C PHE A 105 -2.79 -1.56 -2.96
N LEU A 106 -3.71 -1.02 -2.18
CA LEU A 106 -5.09 -0.83 -2.58
C LEU A 106 -5.41 0.66 -2.61
N ASP A 107 -5.54 1.20 -3.81
CA ASP A 107 -5.84 2.61 -3.97
C ASP A 107 -7.35 2.85 -3.90
N GLU A 108 -7.70 4.07 -3.56
CA GLU A 108 -9.09 4.51 -3.46
C GLU A 108 -9.94 3.59 -2.57
N ALA A 109 -9.37 3.19 -1.44
CA ALA A 109 -10.06 2.28 -0.53
C ALA A 109 -11.34 2.86 0.04
N ASP A 110 -11.47 4.18 0.07
CA ASP A 110 -12.68 4.85 0.51
C ASP A 110 -13.83 4.75 -0.51
N ALA A 111 -13.59 4.20 -1.69
CA ALA A 111 -14.67 3.88 -2.63
C ALA A 111 -15.49 2.69 -2.17
N LEU A 112 -14.99 1.89 -1.25
CA LEU A 112 -15.74 0.76 -0.70
C LEU A 112 -16.81 1.24 0.27
N THR A 113 -17.94 0.53 0.31
CA THR A 113 -18.96 0.80 1.31
C THR A 113 -18.43 0.47 2.71
N PRO A 114 -19.03 1.00 3.78
CA PRO A 114 -18.60 0.65 5.14
C PRO A 114 -18.60 -0.86 5.41
N ASP A 115 -19.62 -1.56 4.91
CA ASP A 115 -19.64 -3.03 5.08
C ASP A 115 -18.50 -3.69 4.35
N ALA A 116 -18.19 -3.24 3.14
CA ALA A 116 -17.07 -3.78 2.38
C ALA A 116 -15.73 -3.45 3.04
N GLN A 117 -15.62 -2.27 3.66
CA GLN A 117 -14.42 -1.93 4.41
C GLN A 117 -14.20 -2.88 5.59
N GLY A 118 -15.27 -3.23 6.29
CA GLY A 118 -15.19 -4.21 7.37
C GLY A 118 -14.77 -5.58 6.87
N ALA A 119 -15.29 -6.00 5.72
CA ALA A 119 -14.89 -7.27 5.14
C ALA A 119 -13.44 -7.24 4.66
N LEU A 120 -12.98 -6.10 4.13
CA LEU A 120 -11.58 -5.94 3.75
C LEU A 120 -10.67 -6.11 4.97
N ARG A 121 -11.07 -5.57 6.11
CA ARG A 121 -10.28 -5.74 7.33
C ARG A 121 -10.10 -7.23 7.66
N ARG A 122 -11.16 -8.03 7.51
CA ARG A 122 -11.05 -9.48 7.74
C ARG A 122 -10.10 -10.15 6.75
N ILE A 123 -10.14 -9.73 5.48
CA ILE A 123 -9.20 -10.24 4.48
C ILE A 123 -7.76 -9.92 4.88
N MET A 124 -7.53 -8.70 5.36
CA MET A 124 -6.21 -8.28 5.82
C MET A 124 -5.74 -9.13 6.99
N GLU A 125 -6.61 -9.36 7.95
CA GLU A 125 -6.25 -10.17 9.13
C GLU A 125 -5.94 -11.61 8.75
N GLN A 126 -6.71 -12.18 7.84
CA GLN A 126 -6.52 -13.55 7.41
C GLN A 126 -5.21 -13.77 6.66
N ASN A 127 -4.65 -12.73 6.07
CA ASN A 127 -3.44 -12.83 5.28
C ASN A 127 -2.25 -12.07 5.89
N ALA A 128 -2.37 -11.69 7.15
CA ALA A 128 -1.39 -10.80 7.77
C ALA A 128 0.00 -11.40 7.91
N GLN A 129 0.11 -12.73 7.95
CA GLN A 129 1.42 -13.36 8.09
C GLN A 129 2.25 -13.27 6.82
N THR A 130 1.59 -13.28 5.67
CA THR A 130 2.27 -13.29 4.39
C THR A 130 2.15 -11.99 3.63
N CYS A 131 1.21 -11.13 3.97
CA CYS A 131 0.95 -9.90 3.24
C CYS A 131 0.81 -8.71 4.17
N ARG A 132 1.33 -7.57 3.73
CA ARG A 132 1.08 -6.28 4.38
C ARG A 132 0.30 -5.43 3.41
N PHE A 133 -0.71 -4.76 3.91
CA PHE A 133 -1.57 -3.93 3.07
C PHE A 133 -1.22 -2.46 3.25
N ILE A 134 -1.14 -1.76 2.13
CA ILE A 134 -1.03 -0.31 2.14
C ILE A 134 -2.30 0.21 1.48
N LEU A 135 -3.12 0.88 2.26
CA LEU A 135 -4.38 1.44 1.76
C LEU A 135 -4.18 2.92 1.49
N SER A 136 -4.69 3.38 0.37
CA SER A 136 -4.65 4.79 0.02
C SER A 136 -6.08 5.29 -0.13
N CYS A 137 -6.38 6.44 0.45
CA CYS A 137 -7.71 7.02 0.36
C CYS A 137 -7.66 8.54 0.40
N ASN A 138 -8.70 9.17 -0.10
CA ASN A 138 -8.80 10.62 -0.10
C ASN A 138 -9.36 11.15 1.21
N CYS A 139 -10.04 10.30 1.97
CA CYS A 139 -10.57 10.66 3.27
C CYS A 139 -10.43 9.46 4.20
N LEU A 140 -10.66 9.68 5.50
CA LEU A 140 -10.51 8.60 6.46
C LEU A 140 -11.54 7.51 6.25
N LEU A 141 -11.10 6.26 6.42
CA LEU A 141 -11.96 5.11 6.31
C LEU A 141 -12.76 4.91 7.59
N TYR A 142 -13.86 4.18 7.44
CA TYR A 142 -14.69 3.81 8.57
C TYR A 142 -14.09 2.62 9.29
N THR A 143 -13.03 2.85 10.06
CA THR A 143 -12.46 1.80 10.89
C THR A 143 -12.03 2.40 12.20
N SER A 144 -12.12 1.64 13.26
CA SER A 144 -11.75 2.12 14.57
C SER A 144 -10.28 2.44 14.67
N ASP A 145 -9.46 1.82 13.86
CA ASP A 145 -8.03 1.97 13.97
C ASP A 145 -7.44 2.91 12.96
N ALA A 146 -8.22 3.35 12.03
CA ALA A 146 -7.70 4.08 10.89
C ALA A 146 -6.95 5.34 11.28
N ALA A 147 -7.38 5.96 12.32
CA ALA A 147 -6.82 7.22 12.68
C ALA A 147 -5.44 7.18 13.26
N ASP A 148 -5.02 6.03 13.70
CA ASP A 148 -3.79 5.97 14.41
C ASP A 148 -2.60 6.04 13.57
N GLU A 149 -2.79 5.89 12.34
CA GLU A 149 -1.68 5.51 11.64
C GLU A 149 -1.11 6.55 10.87
N THR A 150 -0.45 6.41 10.46
CA THR A 150 0.46 6.74 9.63
C THR A 150 0.21 7.63 8.45
N GLY A 151 -0.55 7.73 7.85
CA GLY A 151 -0.69 8.46 6.63
C GLY A 151 -0.96 9.90 6.78
N ARG A 152 -0.88 10.31 7.91
CA ARG A 152 -1.18 11.68 8.18
C ARG A 152 0.02 12.54 8.33
#